data_6ed663c43b3b288a000022d75e50cc4d
#
_entry.id   6ed663c43b3b288a000022d75e50cc4d
#
_cell.length_a   1.000
_cell.length_b   1.000
_cell.length_c   1.000
_cell.angle_alpha   90.00
_cell.angle_beta   90.00
_cell.angle_gamma   90.00
#
_symmetry.space_group_name_H-M   'P 1'
#
loop_
_entity.id
_entity.type
_entity.pdbx_description
1 polymer ?
#
loop_
_entity_poly.entity_id
_entity_poly.type
_entity_poly.pdbx_seq_one_letter_code
_entity_poly.pdbx_strand_id
1 'polypeptide(L)'
;GLDYYWDNESHDIQKKWFIRQLELARELNLPVLIHSREAASDTMEIMKEYAKGLDGIIHCYSYSKEMAQEYVKMGFYIGVGGVVTFKNARKLKETVEVLPLTSIVLETDCPYLAPEPYRGKRNHSAYIRYVAEEIARLKGVTCQEVIAKTEDNAKKLYRISC
;
A
#
# COMPACT_ATOMS: atom_id res chain seq x y z
N GLY A 1 -4.65 6.66 9.61
CA GLY A 1 -4.33 7.33 8.36
C GLY A 1 -5.05 8.65 8.20
N LEU A 2 -4.86 9.28 7.05
CA LEU A 2 -5.45 10.58 6.73
C LEU A 2 -6.24 10.52 5.42
N ASP A 3 -7.44 11.12 5.39
CA ASP A 3 -8.24 11.29 4.18
C ASP A 3 -8.76 12.73 4.09
N TYR A 4 -8.21 13.51 3.18
CA TYR A 4 -8.61 14.90 2.97
C TYR A 4 -9.57 15.05 1.79
N TYR A 5 -9.96 13.94 1.17
CA TYR A 5 -10.89 13.95 0.04
C TYR A 5 -12.35 13.76 0.46
N TRP A 6 -12.60 12.78 1.36
CA TRP A 6 -13.97 12.41 1.72
C TRP A 6 -14.43 13.00 3.04
N ASP A 7 -13.49 13.41 3.91
CA ASP A 7 -13.78 13.73 5.28
C ASP A 7 -14.03 15.23 5.46
N ASN A 8 -15.11 15.56 6.17
CA ASN A 8 -15.44 16.92 6.59
C ASN A 8 -14.83 17.27 7.96
N GLU A 9 -14.18 16.32 8.63
CA GLU A 9 -13.52 16.58 9.90
C GLU A 9 -12.25 17.39 9.70
N SER A 10 -11.87 18.16 10.72
CA SER A 10 -10.66 18.95 10.63
C SER A 10 -9.42 18.06 10.50
N HIS A 11 -8.46 18.50 9.68
CA HIS A 11 -7.20 17.78 9.49
C HIS A 11 -6.46 17.55 10.82
N ASP A 12 -6.58 18.46 11.79
CA ASP A 12 -5.95 18.34 13.12
C ASP A 12 -6.54 17.19 13.94
N ILE A 13 -7.85 16.96 13.85
CA ILE A 13 -8.52 15.83 14.49
C ILE A 13 -8.04 14.53 13.87
N GLN A 14 -7.97 14.43 12.53
CA GLN A 14 -7.46 13.26 11.84
C GLN A 14 -5.99 12.97 12.22
N LYS A 15 -5.12 13.99 12.21
CA LYS A 15 -3.71 13.86 12.61
C LYS A 15 -3.57 13.36 14.04
N LYS A 16 -4.32 13.94 14.99
CA LYS A 16 -4.34 13.52 16.39
C LYS A 16 -4.65 12.03 16.53
N TRP A 17 -5.72 11.57 15.89
CA TRP A 17 -6.12 10.17 15.97
C TRP A 17 -5.17 9.25 15.22
N PHE A 18 -4.60 9.69 14.11
CA PHE A 18 -3.58 8.91 13.42
C PHE A 18 -2.35 8.65 14.30
N ILE A 19 -1.83 9.69 14.97
CA ILE A 19 -0.73 9.56 15.93
C ILE A 19 -1.10 8.59 17.06
N ARG A 20 -2.27 8.73 17.66
CA ARG A 20 -2.73 7.82 18.73
C ARG A 20 -2.82 6.35 18.28
N GLN A 21 -3.23 6.09 17.03
CA GLN A 21 -3.25 4.74 16.48
C GLN A 21 -1.83 4.17 16.26
N LEU A 22 -0.88 5.00 15.84
CA LEU A 22 0.53 4.58 15.71
C LEU A 22 1.14 4.23 17.09
N GLU A 23 0.86 5.04 18.10
CA GLU A 23 1.29 4.78 19.48
C GLU A 23 0.70 3.46 20.00
N LEU A 24 -0.60 3.25 19.82
CA LEU A 24 -1.27 2.01 20.23
C LEU A 24 -0.71 0.78 19.51
N ALA A 25 -0.48 0.89 18.20
CA ALA A 25 0.12 -0.20 17.43
C ALA A 25 1.52 -0.56 17.95
N ARG A 26 2.31 0.44 18.36
CA ARG A 26 3.62 0.22 18.99
C ARG A 26 3.50 -0.48 20.34
N GLU A 27 2.58 -0.03 21.21
CA GLU A 27 2.33 -0.65 22.52
C GLU A 27 1.93 -2.12 22.38
N LEU A 28 1.11 -2.43 21.38
CA LEU A 28 0.62 -3.79 21.11
C LEU A 28 1.53 -4.61 20.20
N ASN A 29 2.62 -4.04 19.70
CA ASN A 29 3.52 -4.67 18.74
C ASN A 29 2.79 -5.23 17.50
N LEU A 30 1.86 -4.45 16.94
CA LEU A 30 1.05 -4.80 15.77
C LEU A 30 1.52 -4.06 14.52
N PRO A 31 1.50 -4.72 13.35
CA PRO A 31 1.69 -4.02 12.08
C PRO A 31 0.52 -3.09 11.78
N VAL A 32 0.78 -2.04 11.00
CA VAL A 32 -0.23 -1.04 10.67
C VAL A 32 -0.51 -0.98 9.16
N LEU A 33 -1.76 -0.76 8.79
CA LEU A 33 -2.17 -0.42 7.44
C LEU A 33 -2.51 1.06 7.39
N ILE A 34 -1.75 1.82 6.61
CA ILE A 34 -1.85 3.27 6.55
C ILE A 34 -2.66 3.69 5.32
N HIS A 35 -3.83 4.26 5.57
CA HIS A 35 -4.61 4.95 4.55
C HIS A 35 -4.10 6.39 4.40
N SER A 36 -3.92 6.83 3.16
CA SER A 36 -3.56 8.21 2.85
C SER A 36 -4.16 8.65 1.53
N ARG A 37 -5.03 9.67 1.57
CA ARG A 37 -5.66 10.23 0.38
C ARG A 37 -5.65 11.76 0.43
N GLU A 38 -5.02 12.37 -0.58
CA GLU A 38 -4.80 13.83 -0.68
C GLU A 38 -4.08 14.45 0.54
N ALA A 39 -3.38 13.62 1.30
CA ALA A 39 -2.70 13.96 2.55
C ALA A 39 -1.21 13.56 2.56
N ALA A 40 -0.56 13.59 1.40
CA ALA A 40 0.78 13.04 1.19
C ALA A 40 1.84 13.60 2.16
N SER A 41 1.91 14.95 2.28
CA SER A 41 2.91 15.63 3.12
C SER A 41 2.71 15.30 4.59
N ASP A 42 1.50 15.54 5.09
CA ASP A 42 1.17 15.33 6.50
C ASP A 42 1.32 13.86 6.92
N THR A 43 0.94 12.93 6.03
CA THR A 43 1.17 11.50 6.28
C THR A 43 2.66 11.20 6.40
N MET A 44 3.48 11.72 5.47
CA MET A 44 4.93 11.48 5.50
C MET A 44 5.59 12.07 6.76
N GLU A 45 5.20 13.28 7.17
CA GLU A 45 5.72 13.94 8.37
C GLU A 45 5.38 13.14 9.63
N ILE A 46 4.12 12.76 9.80
CA ILE A 46 3.68 11.94 10.94
C ILE A 46 4.39 10.58 10.95
N MET A 47 4.52 9.94 9.79
CA MET A 47 5.21 8.66 9.70
C MET A 47 6.69 8.76 10.09
N LYS A 48 7.39 9.79 9.63
CA LYS A 48 8.79 10.02 10.01
C LYS A 48 9.01 10.23 11.50
N GLU A 49 8.07 10.87 12.14
CA GLU A 49 8.17 11.20 13.57
C GLU A 49 7.67 10.05 14.46
N TYR A 50 6.48 9.52 14.16
CA TYR A 50 5.76 8.61 15.06
C TYR A 50 5.77 7.13 14.63
N ALA A 51 6.20 6.77 13.41
CA ALA A 51 6.17 5.37 12.98
C ALA A 51 7.52 4.64 13.10
N LYS A 52 8.52 5.22 13.74
CA LYS A 52 9.83 4.58 13.95
C LYS A 52 9.67 3.27 14.72
N GLY A 53 10.22 2.18 14.15
CA GLY A 53 10.16 0.84 14.75
C GLY A 53 8.82 0.13 14.57
N LEU A 54 7.88 0.68 13.81
CA LEU A 54 6.68 -0.01 13.38
C LEU A 54 6.90 -0.65 12.01
N ASP A 55 6.24 -1.79 11.81
CA ASP A 55 6.09 -2.44 10.51
C ASP A 55 4.70 -2.14 9.95
N GLY A 56 4.54 -2.13 8.63
CA GLY A 56 3.22 -1.91 8.05
C GLY A 56 3.21 -1.79 6.53
N ILE A 57 2.05 -1.37 6.03
CA ILE A 57 1.76 -1.17 4.62
C ILE A 57 1.24 0.25 4.42
N ILE A 58 1.74 0.94 3.40
CA ILE A 58 1.05 2.10 2.84
C ILE A 58 0.01 1.56 1.86
N HIS A 59 -1.24 1.52 2.32
CA HIS A 59 -2.36 0.91 1.62
C HIS A 59 -2.77 1.71 0.38
N CYS A 60 -3.16 0.99 -0.67
CA CYS A 60 -3.67 1.54 -1.92
C CYS A 60 -2.83 2.71 -2.46
N TYR A 61 -1.52 2.46 -2.58
CA TYR A 61 -0.53 3.50 -2.87
C TYR A 61 -0.83 4.24 -4.17
N SER A 62 -0.80 5.57 -4.13
CA SER A 62 -1.16 6.42 -5.27
C SER A 62 -0.26 7.64 -5.49
N TYR A 63 0.79 7.80 -4.69
CA TYR A 63 1.71 8.93 -4.76
C TYR A 63 2.91 8.68 -5.66
N SER A 64 3.98 9.48 -5.52
CA SER A 64 5.17 9.37 -6.37
C SER A 64 6.11 8.24 -5.94
N LYS A 65 6.93 7.77 -6.87
CA LYS A 65 7.94 6.74 -6.61
C LYS A 65 8.98 7.17 -5.56
N GLU A 66 9.31 8.46 -5.51
CA GLU A 66 10.24 9.01 -4.52
C GLU A 66 9.68 8.86 -3.10
N MET A 67 8.41 9.19 -2.89
CA MET A 67 7.75 8.97 -1.60
C MET A 67 7.65 7.48 -1.24
N ALA A 68 7.38 6.61 -2.22
CA ALA A 68 7.37 5.18 -1.98
C ALA A 68 8.74 4.67 -1.51
N GLN A 69 9.82 5.16 -2.12
CA GLN A 69 11.19 4.82 -1.69
C GLN A 69 11.47 5.27 -0.26
N GLU A 70 10.97 6.44 0.16
CA GLU A 70 11.11 6.89 1.55
C GLU A 70 10.36 5.96 2.52
N TYR A 71 9.12 5.57 2.22
CA TYR A 71 8.39 4.60 3.05
C TYR A 71 9.11 3.24 3.13
N VAL A 72 9.68 2.77 2.01
CA VAL A 72 10.46 1.52 1.99
C VAL A 72 11.73 1.63 2.85
N LYS A 73 12.45 2.76 2.81
CA LYS A 73 13.59 3.01 3.72
C LYS A 73 13.19 3.01 5.19
N MET A 74 11.95 3.38 5.50
CA MET A 74 11.41 3.33 6.86
C MET A 74 10.97 1.92 7.28
N GLY A 75 11.04 0.91 6.38
CA GLY A 75 10.64 -0.48 6.64
C GLY A 75 9.22 -0.82 6.24
N PHE A 76 8.48 0.10 5.60
CA PHE A 76 7.10 -0.15 5.18
C PHE A 76 7.01 -0.80 3.80
N TYR A 77 6.04 -1.67 3.64
CA TYR A 77 5.64 -2.20 2.35
C TYR A 77 4.71 -1.24 1.61
N ILE A 78 4.70 -1.36 0.29
CA ILE A 78 3.80 -0.61 -0.59
C ILE A 78 2.68 -1.54 -1.06
N GLY A 79 1.45 -1.19 -0.71
CA GLY A 79 0.25 -1.91 -1.13
C GLY A 79 -0.11 -1.57 -2.57
N VAL A 80 -0.17 -2.58 -3.43
CA VAL A 80 -0.48 -2.44 -4.85
C VAL A 80 -1.73 -3.24 -5.18
N GLY A 81 -2.78 -2.54 -5.58
CA GLY A 81 -4.08 -3.11 -5.94
C GLY A 81 -4.43 -2.95 -7.42
N GLY A 82 -5.70 -3.17 -7.75
CA GLY A 82 -6.23 -3.17 -9.11
C GLY A 82 -5.91 -1.96 -9.97
N VAL A 83 -5.69 -0.81 -9.34
CA VAL A 83 -5.34 0.46 -10.00
C VAL A 83 -4.10 0.33 -10.88
N VAL A 84 -3.13 -0.54 -10.54
CA VAL A 84 -1.92 -0.74 -11.36
C VAL A 84 -2.23 -1.17 -12.79
N THR A 85 -3.37 -1.84 -13.01
CA THR A 85 -3.79 -2.28 -14.35
C THR A 85 -4.40 -1.15 -15.19
N PHE A 86 -4.74 -0.01 -14.59
CA PHE A 86 -5.42 1.07 -15.31
C PHE A 86 -4.48 1.79 -16.28
N LYS A 87 -5.02 2.21 -17.44
CA LYS A 87 -4.23 2.91 -18.46
C LYS A 87 -3.62 4.22 -17.94
N ASN A 88 -4.33 4.93 -17.09
CA ASN A 88 -3.94 6.23 -16.53
C ASN A 88 -3.15 6.14 -15.21
N ALA A 89 -2.81 4.95 -14.72
CA ALA A 89 -2.09 4.76 -13.45
C ALA A 89 -0.56 4.94 -13.58
N ARG A 90 -0.11 5.96 -14.32
CA ARG A 90 1.31 6.18 -14.63
C ARG A 90 2.19 6.20 -13.39
N LYS A 91 1.84 7.01 -12.37
CA LYS A 91 2.64 7.15 -11.15
C LYS A 91 2.84 5.81 -10.42
N LEU A 92 1.76 5.01 -10.30
CA LEU A 92 1.84 3.72 -9.64
C LEU A 92 2.67 2.72 -10.44
N LYS A 93 2.57 2.73 -11.78
CA LYS A 93 3.40 1.89 -12.65
C LYS A 93 4.88 2.24 -12.52
N GLU A 94 5.24 3.51 -12.59
CA GLU A 94 6.62 3.98 -12.34
C GLU A 94 7.11 3.59 -10.95
N THR A 95 6.25 3.63 -9.93
CA THR A 95 6.57 3.18 -8.59
C THR A 95 6.87 1.68 -8.55
N VAL A 96 6.02 0.86 -9.15
CA VAL A 96 6.22 -0.59 -9.24
C VAL A 96 7.52 -0.93 -9.98
N GLU A 97 7.82 -0.24 -11.07
CA GLU A 97 9.05 -0.47 -11.86
C GLU A 97 10.32 -0.26 -11.04
N VAL A 98 10.37 0.77 -10.20
CA VAL A 98 11.60 1.12 -9.44
C VAL A 98 11.74 0.37 -8.11
N LEU A 99 10.65 -0.03 -7.47
CA LEU A 99 10.70 -0.71 -6.18
C LEU A 99 11.10 -2.18 -6.33
N PRO A 100 11.90 -2.74 -5.41
CA PRO A 100 12.14 -4.18 -5.40
C PRO A 100 10.86 -4.93 -5.00
N LEU A 101 10.65 -6.15 -5.53
CA LEU A 101 9.51 -7.00 -5.16
C LEU A 101 9.45 -7.29 -3.66
N THR A 102 10.58 -7.24 -2.98
CA THR A 102 10.69 -7.42 -1.52
C THR A 102 10.02 -6.32 -0.69
N SER A 103 9.58 -5.23 -1.31
CA SER A 103 8.90 -4.12 -0.65
C SER A 103 7.44 -3.94 -1.11
N ILE A 104 6.91 -4.87 -1.91
CA ILE A 104 5.55 -4.81 -2.44
C ILE A 104 4.69 -5.88 -1.79
N VAL A 105 3.45 -5.54 -1.45
CA VAL A 105 2.39 -6.49 -1.12
C VAL A 105 1.20 -6.27 -2.04
N LEU A 106 0.47 -7.35 -2.34
CA LEU A 106 -0.73 -7.28 -3.16
C LEU A 106 -1.97 -7.07 -2.31
N GLU A 107 -2.90 -6.30 -2.83
CA GLU A 107 -4.19 -6.05 -2.20
C GLU A 107 -5.31 -5.89 -3.24
N THR A 108 -6.54 -5.84 -2.82
CA THR A 108 -7.68 -5.71 -3.73
C THR A 108 -8.51 -4.45 -3.51
N ASP A 109 -8.61 -3.96 -2.29
CA ASP A 109 -9.54 -2.90 -1.86
C ASP A 109 -11.01 -3.24 -2.23
N CYS A 110 -11.32 -4.55 -2.28
CA CYS A 110 -12.66 -4.99 -2.64
C CYS A 110 -13.72 -4.50 -1.61
N PRO A 111 -14.92 -4.15 -2.06
CA PRO A 111 -15.52 -4.37 -3.39
C PRO A 111 -15.22 -3.29 -4.45
N TYR A 112 -14.27 -2.39 -4.18
CA TYR A 112 -13.91 -1.28 -5.04
C TYR A 112 -12.69 -1.61 -5.93
N LEU A 113 -12.36 -0.72 -6.85
CA LEU A 113 -11.12 -0.71 -7.64
C LEU A 113 -10.81 -2.02 -8.39
N ALA A 114 -11.84 -2.67 -8.96
CA ALA A 114 -11.64 -3.86 -9.77
C ALA A 114 -10.61 -3.62 -10.87
N PRO A 115 -9.64 -4.55 -11.08
CA PRO A 115 -8.62 -4.43 -12.11
C PRO A 115 -9.21 -4.55 -13.53
N GLU A 116 -8.49 -4.10 -14.54
CA GLU A 116 -8.80 -4.46 -15.92
C GLU A 116 -8.70 -5.98 -16.10
N PRO A 117 -9.58 -6.61 -16.90
CA PRO A 117 -10.63 -6.02 -17.73
C PRO A 117 -11.98 -5.78 -16.98
N TYR A 118 -12.01 -5.92 -15.67
CA TYR A 118 -13.24 -5.84 -14.87
C TYR A 118 -13.49 -4.45 -14.26
N ARG A 119 -12.77 -3.44 -14.68
CA ARG A 119 -12.96 -2.07 -14.19
C ARG A 119 -14.43 -1.64 -14.28
N GLY A 120 -14.95 -1.05 -13.18
CA GLY A 120 -16.36 -0.65 -13.06
C GLY A 120 -17.30 -1.79 -12.63
N LYS A 121 -16.80 -3.01 -12.44
CA LYS A 121 -17.55 -4.12 -11.82
C LYS A 121 -17.22 -4.21 -10.34
N ARG A 122 -18.00 -4.99 -9.60
CA ARG A 122 -17.71 -5.31 -8.20
C ARG A 122 -16.41 -6.12 -8.12
N ASN A 123 -15.46 -5.64 -7.33
CA ASN A 123 -14.20 -6.33 -7.10
C ASN A 123 -14.35 -7.48 -6.08
N HIS A 124 -13.45 -8.45 -6.14
CA HIS A 124 -13.31 -9.54 -5.19
C HIS A 124 -11.88 -10.11 -5.18
N SER A 125 -11.53 -10.85 -4.13
CA SER A 125 -10.15 -11.29 -3.90
C SER A 125 -9.55 -12.12 -5.03
N ALA A 126 -10.33 -12.90 -5.78
CA ALA A 126 -9.81 -13.69 -6.90
C ALA A 126 -9.26 -12.84 -8.06
N TYR A 127 -9.59 -11.55 -8.12
CA TYR A 127 -9.03 -10.64 -9.12
C TYR A 127 -7.61 -10.18 -8.82
N ILE A 128 -7.04 -10.53 -7.66
CA ILE A 128 -5.65 -10.21 -7.30
C ILE A 128 -4.64 -10.76 -8.34
N ARG A 129 -4.98 -11.82 -9.05
CA ARG A 129 -4.16 -12.39 -10.12
C ARG A 129 -3.83 -11.38 -11.23
N TYR A 130 -4.78 -10.53 -11.59
CA TYR A 130 -4.57 -9.49 -12.64
C TYR A 130 -3.58 -8.42 -12.17
N VAL A 131 -3.56 -8.13 -10.88
CA VAL A 131 -2.57 -7.26 -10.26
C VAL A 131 -1.18 -7.89 -10.39
N ALA A 132 -1.04 -9.17 -10.02
CA ALA A 132 0.21 -9.90 -10.12
C ALA A 132 0.72 -10.00 -11.57
N GLU A 133 -0.17 -10.28 -12.53
CA GLU A 133 0.15 -10.33 -13.97
C GLU A 133 0.68 -8.98 -14.49
N GLU A 134 0.05 -7.87 -14.11
CA GLU A 134 0.51 -6.54 -14.53
C GLU A 134 1.86 -6.17 -13.88
N ILE A 135 2.06 -6.48 -12.60
CA ILE A 135 3.36 -6.27 -11.94
C ILE A 135 4.45 -7.12 -12.61
N ALA A 136 4.17 -8.38 -12.93
CA ALA A 136 5.08 -9.26 -13.65
C ALA A 136 5.50 -8.66 -14.99
N ARG A 137 4.54 -8.14 -15.76
CA ARG A 137 4.78 -7.46 -17.03
C ARG A 137 5.67 -6.22 -16.86
N LEU A 138 5.39 -5.37 -15.87
CA LEU A 138 6.15 -4.15 -15.60
C LEU A 138 7.59 -4.44 -15.17
N LYS A 139 7.79 -5.52 -14.43
CA LYS A 139 9.10 -5.89 -13.89
C LYS A 139 9.90 -6.84 -14.78
N GLY A 140 9.30 -7.37 -15.83
CA GLY A 140 9.97 -8.34 -16.70
C GLY A 140 10.29 -9.69 -16.01
N VAL A 141 9.43 -10.11 -15.07
CA VAL A 141 9.54 -11.38 -14.31
C VAL A 141 8.30 -12.25 -14.53
N THR A 142 8.29 -13.45 -14.00
CA THR A 142 7.11 -14.32 -14.08
C THR A 142 6.06 -13.94 -13.04
N CYS A 143 4.78 -14.24 -13.32
CA CYS A 143 3.70 -14.02 -12.37
C CYS A 143 3.90 -14.84 -11.09
N GLN A 144 4.45 -16.06 -11.21
CA GLN A 144 4.80 -16.92 -10.07
C GLN A 144 5.82 -16.27 -9.14
N GLU A 145 6.87 -15.63 -9.69
CA GLU A 145 7.84 -14.89 -8.88
C GLU A 145 7.20 -13.71 -8.13
N VAL A 146 6.29 -12.98 -8.78
CA VAL A 146 5.55 -11.92 -8.11
C VAL A 146 4.72 -12.47 -6.96
N ILE A 147 3.90 -13.52 -7.22
CA ILE A 147 3.04 -14.13 -6.20
C ILE A 147 3.88 -14.65 -5.04
N ALA A 148 4.91 -15.45 -5.31
CA ALA A 148 5.75 -16.02 -4.25
C ALA A 148 6.39 -14.93 -3.38
N LYS A 149 6.97 -13.90 -4.01
CA LYS A 149 7.68 -12.86 -3.27
C LYS A 149 6.73 -11.98 -2.46
N THR A 150 5.58 -11.59 -3.01
CA THR A 150 4.61 -10.75 -2.31
C THR A 150 3.85 -11.52 -1.22
N GLU A 151 3.65 -12.83 -1.38
CA GLU A 151 3.15 -13.72 -0.34
C GLU A 151 4.14 -13.83 0.83
N ASP A 152 5.44 -14.05 0.55
CA ASP A 152 6.49 -14.04 1.58
C ASP A 152 6.51 -12.73 2.37
N ASN A 153 6.38 -11.58 1.68
CA ASN A 153 6.33 -10.28 2.31
C ASN A 153 5.13 -10.16 3.26
N ALA A 154 3.94 -10.58 2.81
CA ALA A 154 2.73 -10.54 3.62
C ALA A 154 2.83 -11.49 4.84
N LYS A 155 3.30 -12.73 4.64
CA LYS A 155 3.53 -13.69 5.73
C LYS A 155 4.50 -13.13 6.78
N LYS A 156 5.60 -12.54 6.33
CA LYS A 156 6.58 -11.90 7.22
C LYS A 156 5.96 -10.77 8.02
N LEU A 157 5.23 -9.86 7.36
CA LEU A 157 4.61 -8.71 8.00
C LEU A 157 3.58 -9.12 9.05
N TYR A 158 2.68 -10.05 8.68
CA TYR A 158 1.61 -10.51 9.55
C TYR A 158 2.02 -11.65 10.50
N ARG A 159 3.30 -12.07 10.46
CA ARG A 159 3.86 -13.14 11.31
C ARG A 159 3.07 -14.45 11.18
N ILE A 160 2.63 -14.77 9.95
CA ILE A 160 1.88 -16.00 9.64
C ILE A 160 2.90 -17.12 9.41
N SER A 161 2.91 -18.09 10.32
CA SER A 161 3.64 -19.35 10.14
C SER A 161 2.77 -20.32 9.33
N CYS A 162 3.28 -20.85 8.24
CA CYS A 162 2.69 -21.99 7.51
C CYS A 162 3.45 -23.25 7.86
#